data_abdcf9ca1c2ffa71a1a17259ceb97c9a
#
_entry.id   abdcf9ca1c2ffa71a1a17259ceb97c9a
#
_cell.length_a   1.000
_cell.length_b   1.000
_cell.length_c   1.000
_cell.angle_alpha   90.00
_cell.angle_beta   90.00
_cell.angle_gamma   90.00
#
_symmetry.space_group_name_H-M   'P 1'
#
loop_
_entity.id
_entity.type
_entity.pdbx_description
1 polymer ?
#
loop_
_entity_poly.entity_id
_entity_poly.type
_entity_poly.pdbx_seq_one_letter_code
_entity_poly.pdbx_strand_id
1 'polypeptide(L)'
;MSEEKDRVDGTADETKAETKSSDHHTEDTYEKVCFMCRRPESKAGKMITLPGNINICPDCMQKSFDTMNQNPGQINEMMNNMNNMPNIGMFDLSGLSNQIPNRQRVKKKEEKKKTKEFSIKDIPPPHRIKAMLDEYVIGQERAKKVMSVAVYNHYKRVFAPQDGNIEIEKSNMLMIGPTGSGKTYLVQTLARLLDVPLAITDATSLTEAGYIGDDIESVVSKLLAAADNDVERAEHGIIFIDEIDKIAKKKNTNQRDVSGEAVQQGMLKLLEGSDIEVPVGANSKNAMVPLETVNTRNILFICGGAFPDLTDIIKERLNKTASIGFQADLKDKYDGDKNLLSQVTLEDLRTFGMVSEFLGRLPIVFTLESLNEDMLVEILKEPKNAILKQYKRLLELDEVKLEFDDDALRSIARKALEKDTGARALRSIIEDFMLDIMYEIPKDSSIGEVIITKDYIEKTGGPTILLRGQEVPKLEQK
;
A
#
# COMPACT_ATOMS: atom_id res chain seq x y z
N MET A 1 -70.49 -15.37 -34.25
CA MET A 1 -71.74 -15.31 -33.39
C MET A 1 -71.25 -14.62 -32.17
N SER A 2 -71.50 -13.42 -32.18
CA SER A 2 -72.54 -12.55 -31.55
C SER A 2 -72.06 -12.12 -30.20
N GLU A 3 -71.65 -10.88 -30.08
CA GLU A 3 -72.50 -9.68 -29.75
C GLU A 3 -72.64 -9.58 -28.21
N GLU A 4 -72.62 -8.54 -27.52
CA GLU A 4 -72.73 -7.09 -27.77
C GLU A 4 -72.70 -6.42 -26.41
N LYS A 5 -72.11 -5.23 -26.31
CA LYS A 5 -72.65 -3.97 -25.76
C LYS A 5 -73.31 -4.01 -24.38
N ASP A 6 -73.16 -3.04 -23.53
CA ASP A 6 -73.25 -1.56 -23.53
C ASP A 6 -72.81 -1.01 -22.18
N ARG A 7 -72.12 0.10 -22.12
CA ARG A 7 -72.49 1.48 -21.72
C ARG A 7 -73.16 1.62 -20.36
N VAL A 8 -72.72 2.50 -19.47
CA VAL A 8 -72.62 3.94 -19.32
C VAL A 8 -72.75 4.34 -17.83
N ASP A 9 -72.11 5.47 -17.51
CA ASP A 9 -72.25 6.46 -16.42
C ASP A 9 -71.93 6.01 -14.97
N GLY A 10 -70.97 6.62 -14.33
CA GLY A 10 -70.84 8.07 -14.00
C GLY A 10 -71.16 8.27 -12.53
N THR A 11 -70.18 8.59 -11.76
CA THR A 11 -70.24 9.68 -10.76
C THR A 11 -68.87 9.78 -10.06
N ALA A 12 -68.37 10.99 -9.96
CA ALA A 12 -67.22 11.40 -9.21
C ALA A 12 -67.40 11.16 -7.72
N ASP A 13 -66.36 10.64 -7.05
CA ASP A 13 -66.20 10.90 -5.63
C ASP A 13 -64.72 11.13 -5.31
N GLU A 14 -64.47 12.31 -4.75
CA GLU A 14 -63.17 12.81 -4.29
C GLU A 14 -62.73 11.95 -3.08
N THR A 15 -61.61 11.26 -3.20
CA THR A 15 -60.92 10.77 -2.00
C THR A 15 -59.46 11.18 -2.04
N LYS A 16 -59.13 12.02 -1.07
CA LYS A 16 -57.82 12.52 -0.70
C LYS A 16 -56.78 11.39 -0.72
N ALA A 17 -55.80 11.52 -1.58
CA ALA A 17 -54.58 10.74 -1.50
C ALA A 17 -53.70 11.30 -0.37
N GLU A 18 -53.65 10.59 0.76
CA GLU A 18 -52.64 10.77 1.76
C GLU A 18 -51.32 10.24 1.20
N THR A 19 -50.40 11.18 0.92
CA THR A 19 -48.99 10.92 0.68
C THR A 19 -48.36 10.37 1.98
N LYS A 20 -48.32 9.06 2.14
CA LYS A 20 -47.45 8.41 3.11
C LYS A 20 -46.01 8.52 2.59
N SER A 21 -45.22 9.37 3.26
CA SER A 21 -43.80 9.48 3.11
C SER A 21 -43.12 8.13 3.40
N SER A 22 -42.39 7.63 2.41
CA SER A 22 -41.55 6.42 2.48
C SER A 22 -40.19 6.72 3.12
N ASP A 23 -40.16 7.22 4.36
CA ASP A 23 -38.91 7.55 5.07
C ASP A 23 -38.55 6.60 6.21
N HIS A 24 -39.17 5.42 6.33
CA HIS A 24 -38.97 4.54 7.47
C HIS A 24 -37.96 3.40 7.29
N HIS A 25 -37.26 3.26 6.14
CA HIS A 25 -36.32 2.16 5.93
C HIS A 25 -34.83 2.55 5.92
N THR A 26 -34.47 3.82 6.10
CA THR A 26 -33.07 4.26 6.06
C THR A 26 -32.45 4.53 7.44
N GLU A 27 -33.22 4.56 8.53
CA GLU A 27 -32.69 4.89 9.87
C GLU A 27 -31.96 3.71 10.54
N ASP A 28 -32.23 2.47 10.17
CA ASP A 28 -31.62 1.29 10.81
C ASP A 28 -30.20 0.96 10.33
N THR A 29 -29.75 1.54 9.22
CA THR A 29 -28.45 1.26 8.63
C THR A 29 -27.33 2.19 9.06
N TYR A 30 -27.62 3.30 9.74
CA TYR A 30 -26.66 4.31 10.17
C TYR A 30 -26.73 4.53 11.68
N GLU A 31 -25.56 4.73 12.32
CA GLU A 31 -25.45 5.16 13.72
C GLU A 31 -24.92 6.58 13.81
N LYS A 32 -25.27 7.27 14.93
CA LYS A 32 -24.82 8.63 15.21
C LYS A 32 -23.38 8.63 15.67
N VAL A 33 -22.64 9.72 15.37
CA VAL A 33 -21.24 9.91 15.75
C VAL A 33 -21.13 11.20 16.58
N CYS A 34 -20.35 11.16 17.65
CA CYS A 34 -20.11 12.32 18.50
C CYS A 34 -19.35 13.41 17.75
N PHE A 35 -19.83 14.64 17.78
CA PHE A 35 -19.21 15.79 17.14
C PHE A 35 -17.79 16.09 17.68
N MET A 36 -17.56 15.90 18.98
CA MET A 36 -16.28 16.23 19.61
C MET A 36 -15.24 15.13 19.50
N CYS A 37 -15.56 13.91 19.96
CA CYS A 37 -14.61 12.78 20.00
C CYS A 37 -14.74 11.80 18.83
N ARG A 38 -15.74 12.02 17.97
CA ARG A 38 -15.98 11.23 16.74
C ARG A 38 -16.26 9.75 16.95
N ARG A 39 -16.45 9.31 18.22
CA ARG A 39 -16.83 7.91 18.51
C ARG A 39 -18.28 7.67 18.10
N PRO A 40 -18.59 6.51 17.49
CA PRO A 40 -19.95 6.11 17.18
C PRO A 40 -20.76 5.80 18.45
N GLU A 41 -22.10 5.87 18.34
CA GLU A 41 -23.02 5.66 19.47
C GLU A 41 -22.85 4.29 20.12
N SER A 42 -22.51 3.26 19.32
CA SER A 42 -22.19 1.91 19.80
C SER A 42 -21.02 1.85 20.79
N LYS A 43 -20.04 2.78 20.68
CA LYS A 43 -18.85 2.85 21.55
C LYS A 43 -18.91 3.95 22.60
N ALA A 44 -19.67 4.99 22.36
CA ALA A 44 -19.70 6.20 23.20
C ALA A 44 -20.98 6.32 24.04
N GLY A 45 -21.90 5.37 23.92
CA GLY A 45 -23.21 5.40 24.58
C GLY A 45 -24.19 6.35 23.91
N LYS A 46 -25.43 6.37 24.42
CA LYS A 46 -26.54 7.12 23.82
C LYS A 46 -26.20 8.60 23.63
N MET A 47 -26.27 9.10 22.41
CA MET A 47 -25.92 10.46 22.06
C MET A 47 -26.96 11.49 22.53
N ILE A 48 -26.50 12.63 22.97
CA ILE A 48 -27.30 13.82 23.28
C ILE A 48 -27.33 14.68 22.02
N THR A 49 -28.50 14.88 21.45
CA THR A 49 -28.66 15.71 20.24
C THR A 49 -28.99 17.16 20.66
N LEU A 50 -28.10 18.08 20.33
CA LEU A 50 -28.26 19.51 20.56
C LEU A 50 -29.03 20.17 19.40
N PRO A 51 -29.56 21.40 19.59
CA PRO A 51 -30.12 22.19 18.50
C PRO A 51 -29.15 22.32 17.33
N GLY A 52 -29.62 22.19 16.10
CA GLY A 52 -28.76 22.13 14.92
C GLY A 52 -28.32 20.72 14.53
N ASN A 53 -28.92 19.69 15.12
CA ASN A 53 -28.67 18.26 14.84
C ASN A 53 -27.24 17.79 15.17
N ILE A 54 -26.58 18.45 16.14
CA ILE A 54 -25.23 18.12 16.62
C ILE A 54 -25.34 17.03 17.69
N ASN A 55 -24.72 15.89 17.46
CA ASN A 55 -24.72 14.79 18.41
C ASN A 55 -23.44 14.81 19.27
N ILE A 56 -23.58 14.77 20.59
CA ILE A 56 -22.44 14.75 21.53
C ILE A 56 -22.62 13.58 22.49
N CYS A 57 -21.56 12.82 22.76
CA CYS A 57 -21.61 11.72 23.73
C CYS A 57 -21.55 12.23 25.17
N PRO A 58 -22.05 11.44 26.14
CA PRO A 58 -22.05 11.82 27.55
C PRO A 58 -20.69 12.22 28.10
N ASP A 59 -19.62 11.48 27.72
CA ASP A 59 -18.25 11.74 28.18
C ASP A 59 -17.75 13.12 27.73
N CYS A 60 -18.02 13.49 26.47
CA CYS A 60 -17.61 14.80 25.95
C CYS A 60 -18.44 15.93 26.56
N MET A 61 -19.72 15.69 26.80
CA MET A 61 -20.59 16.64 27.48
C MET A 61 -20.08 16.89 28.90
N GLN A 62 -19.75 15.83 29.66
CA GLN A 62 -19.21 15.93 31.00
C GLN A 62 -17.88 16.69 31.03
N LYS A 63 -16.94 16.35 30.14
CA LYS A 63 -15.66 17.06 30.02
C LYS A 63 -15.85 18.56 29.72
N SER A 64 -16.82 18.89 28.88
CA SER A 64 -17.14 20.31 28.59
C SER A 64 -17.66 21.04 29.82
N PHE A 65 -18.55 20.41 30.60
CA PHE A 65 -19.02 20.97 31.88
C PHE A 65 -17.90 21.11 32.92
N ASP A 66 -17.03 20.10 33.04
CA ASP A 66 -15.90 20.14 33.97
C ASP A 66 -14.91 21.25 33.62
N THR A 67 -14.64 21.47 32.32
CA THR A 67 -13.79 22.57 31.86
C THR A 67 -14.43 23.93 32.12
N MET A 68 -15.75 24.05 31.94
CA MET A 68 -16.49 25.25 32.28
C MET A 68 -16.45 25.55 33.77
N ASN A 69 -16.55 24.56 34.64
CA ASN A 69 -16.53 24.73 36.07
C ASN A 69 -15.13 25.07 36.64
N GLN A 70 -14.05 24.65 35.92
CA GLN A 70 -12.67 24.92 36.32
C GLN A 70 -12.18 26.34 35.97
N ASN A 71 -12.82 27.03 35.03
CA ASN A 71 -12.42 28.36 34.55
C ASN A 71 -13.61 29.36 34.50
N PRO A 72 -14.21 29.72 35.63
CA PRO A 72 -15.37 30.65 35.63
C PRO A 72 -15.02 32.09 35.19
N GLY A 73 -13.74 32.49 35.22
CA GLY A 73 -13.30 33.82 34.82
C GLY A 73 -13.30 34.08 33.33
N GLN A 74 -12.96 33.05 32.50
CA GLN A 74 -12.93 33.20 31.05
C GLN A 74 -14.35 33.27 30.42
N ILE A 75 -15.32 32.68 31.09
CA ILE A 75 -16.72 32.73 30.62
C ILE A 75 -17.30 34.12 30.76
N ASN A 76 -16.98 34.83 31.83
CA ASN A 76 -17.42 36.22 32.04
C ASN A 76 -16.78 37.18 31.01
N GLU A 77 -15.53 36.98 30.63
CA GLU A 77 -14.88 37.75 29.56
C GLU A 77 -15.49 37.46 28.21
N MET A 78 -15.82 36.18 27.91
CA MET A 78 -16.45 35.80 26.66
C MET A 78 -17.89 36.29 26.55
N MET A 79 -18.67 36.27 27.63
CA MET A 79 -20.01 36.85 27.70
C MET A 79 -20.01 38.40 27.62
N ASN A 80 -19.03 39.06 28.28
CA ASN A 80 -18.89 40.52 28.17
C ASN A 80 -18.42 40.96 26.79
N ASN A 81 -17.62 40.22 26.09
CA ASN A 81 -17.22 40.48 24.71
C ASN A 81 -18.38 40.24 23.70
N MET A 82 -19.27 39.29 23.98
CA MET A 82 -20.48 39.08 23.15
C MET A 82 -21.50 40.21 23.32
N ASN A 83 -21.61 40.83 24.50
CA ASN A 83 -22.51 41.95 24.74
C ASN A 83 -22.03 43.30 24.15
N ASN A 84 -20.77 43.43 23.77
CA ASN A 84 -20.16 44.61 23.21
C ASN A 84 -20.02 44.62 21.67
N MET A 85 -20.50 43.62 20.98
CA MET A 85 -20.57 43.63 19.51
C MET A 85 -21.90 44.21 19.04
N PRO A 86 -21.91 45.38 18.38
CA PRO A 86 -23.14 45.95 17.84
C PRO A 86 -23.63 45.10 16.67
N ASN A 87 -24.83 44.54 16.82
CA ASN A 87 -25.62 43.93 15.72
C ASN A 87 -25.05 42.64 15.09
N ILE A 88 -24.77 41.62 15.88
CA ILE A 88 -24.91 40.26 15.36
C ILE A 88 -26.29 39.78 15.85
N GLY A 89 -27.31 40.03 15.00
CA GLY A 89 -28.60 39.38 15.14
C GLY A 89 -28.37 37.89 15.30
N MET A 90 -29.08 37.31 16.27
CA MET A 90 -29.24 35.89 16.55
C MET A 90 -28.67 35.04 15.43
N PHE A 91 -27.51 34.38 15.69
CA PHE A 91 -26.96 33.45 14.71
C PHE A 91 -28.07 32.53 14.26
N ASP A 92 -28.54 32.73 13.04
CA ASP A 92 -29.47 31.82 12.41
C ASP A 92 -28.75 30.49 12.16
N LEU A 93 -28.78 29.64 13.20
CA LEU A 93 -28.27 28.29 13.11
C LEU A 93 -29.02 27.44 12.07
N SER A 94 -30.16 27.94 11.55
CA SER A 94 -30.91 27.25 10.52
C SER A 94 -30.17 27.22 9.17
N GLY A 95 -29.34 28.25 8.91
CA GLY A 95 -28.46 28.28 7.73
C GLY A 95 -27.29 27.29 7.79
N LEU A 96 -26.77 26.98 9.01
CA LEU A 96 -25.73 25.97 9.20
C LEU A 96 -26.28 24.54 9.12
N SER A 97 -27.54 24.33 9.46
CA SER A 97 -28.15 22.98 9.42
C SER A 97 -28.22 22.39 8.00
N ASN A 98 -28.27 23.26 6.97
CA ASN A 98 -28.28 22.84 5.58
C ASN A 98 -26.88 22.58 5.00
N GLN A 99 -25.81 22.96 5.71
CA GLN A 99 -24.41 22.71 5.31
C GLN A 99 -23.72 21.59 6.08
N ILE A 100 -24.36 20.96 7.07
CA ILE A 100 -23.86 19.79 7.80
C ILE A 100 -24.70 18.54 7.42
N PRO A 101 -24.70 18.11 6.17
CA PRO A 101 -25.49 16.96 5.79
C PRO A 101 -24.69 15.68 6.04
N ASN A 102 -25.30 14.73 6.70
CA ASN A 102 -24.93 13.29 6.72
C ASN A 102 -23.54 12.87 7.23
N ARG A 103 -22.66 13.78 7.64
CA ARG A 103 -21.29 13.45 8.10
C ARG A 103 -21.22 12.93 9.54
N GLN A 104 -22.30 13.01 10.30
CA GLN A 104 -22.41 12.47 11.67
C GLN A 104 -23.14 11.11 11.73
N ARG A 105 -23.28 10.44 10.60
CA ARG A 105 -23.88 9.09 10.54
C ARG A 105 -22.92 8.15 9.83
N VAL A 106 -22.60 7.04 10.47
CA VAL A 106 -21.81 5.94 9.90
C VAL A 106 -22.74 4.76 9.67
N LYS A 107 -22.56 4.07 8.55
CA LYS A 107 -23.28 2.79 8.36
C LYS A 107 -22.98 1.88 9.53
N LYS A 108 -24.03 1.39 10.19
CA LYS A 108 -23.89 0.30 11.17
C LYS A 108 -23.11 -0.82 10.47
N LYS A 109 -22.08 -1.33 11.14
CA LYS A 109 -21.41 -2.56 10.70
C LYS A 109 -22.53 -3.61 10.54
N GLU A 110 -22.86 -3.99 9.31
CA GLU A 110 -23.58 -5.21 9.07
C GLU A 110 -22.79 -6.30 9.81
N GLU A 111 -23.46 -7.13 10.60
CA GLU A 111 -22.81 -8.32 11.16
C GLU A 111 -22.31 -9.15 9.98
N LYS A 112 -21.06 -8.88 9.59
CA LYS A 112 -20.37 -9.65 8.54
C LYS A 112 -20.45 -11.10 9.01
N LYS A 113 -20.97 -11.99 8.16
CA LYS A 113 -20.76 -13.43 8.27
C LYS A 113 -19.36 -13.63 8.81
N LYS A 114 -19.23 -14.35 9.95
CA LYS A 114 -17.96 -14.63 10.62
C LYS A 114 -16.93 -14.95 9.57
N THR A 115 -16.08 -13.98 9.24
CA THR A 115 -14.87 -14.19 8.45
C THR A 115 -14.07 -15.22 9.21
N LYS A 116 -13.60 -16.24 8.51
CA LYS A 116 -12.77 -17.31 9.07
C LYS A 116 -11.69 -16.65 9.92
N GLU A 117 -11.65 -16.91 11.21
CA GLU A 117 -10.62 -16.36 12.09
C GLU A 117 -9.25 -16.78 11.53
N PHE A 118 -8.43 -15.79 11.19
CA PHE A 118 -7.09 -16.03 10.70
C PHE A 118 -6.26 -16.67 11.80
N SER A 119 -5.65 -17.80 11.53
CA SER A 119 -4.95 -18.62 12.53
C SER A 119 -3.56 -19.04 12.04
N ILE A 120 -2.71 -19.48 12.95
CA ILE A 120 -1.37 -19.99 12.61
C ILE A 120 -1.41 -21.16 11.61
N LYS A 121 -2.50 -21.91 11.56
CA LYS A 121 -2.68 -23.04 10.62
C LYS A 121 -2.84 -22.58 9.17
N ASP A 122 -3.26 -21.33 8.98
CA ASP A 122 -3.43 -20.72 7.66
C ASP A 122 -2.08 -20.21 7.10
N ILE A 123 -1.03 -20.11 7.94
CA ILE A 123 0.30 -19.65 7.55
C ILE A 123 1.17 -20.86 7.12
N PRO A 124 1.56 -20.94 5.84
CA PRO A 124 2.43 -22.01 5.37
C PRO A 124 3.83 -21.97 6.02
N PRO A 125 4.51 -23.09 6.18
CA PRO A 125 5.89 -23.10 6.68
C PRO A 125 6.85 -22.40 5.71
N PRO A 126 8.03 -21.92 6.16
CA PRO A 126 8.92 -21.05 5.38
C PRO A 126 9.30 -21.59 4.00
N HIS A 127 9.60 -22.90 3.91
CA HIS A 127 9.95 -23.53 2.64
C HIS A 127 8.80 -23.48 1.63
N ARG A 128 7.55 -23.59 2.10
CA ARG A 128 6.35 -23.48 1.25
C ARG A 128 6.08 -22.04 0.83
N ILE A 129 6.25 -21.07 1.75
CA ILE A 129 6.17 -19.64 1.41
C ILE A 129 7.18 -19.31 0.32
N LYS A 130 8.45 -19.77 0.48
CA LYS A 130 9.49 -19.58 -0.54
C LYS A 130 9.09 -20.20 -1.87
N ALA A 131 8.64 -21.46 -1.88
CA ALA A 131 8.21 -22.14 -3.11
C ALA A 131 7.05 -21.39 -3.82
N MET A 132 6.09 -20.84 -3.05
CA MET A 132 5.02 -20.02 -3.60
C MET A 132 5.57 -18.71 -4.19
N LEU A 133 6.58 -18.09 -3.57
CA LEU A 133 7.25 -16.89 -4.10
C LEU A 133 8.03 -17.21 -5.37
N ASP A 134 8.68 -18.38 -5.46
CA ASP A 134 9.45 -18.83 -6.63
C ASP A 134 8.59 -18.92 -7.90
N GLU A 135 7.28 -19.15 -7.77
CA GLU A 135 6.36 -19.16 -8.89
C GLU A 135 6.13 -17.78 -9.55
N TYR A 136 6.47 -16.70 -8.85
CA TYR A 136 6.22 -15.31 -9.30
C TYR A 136 7.48 -14.46 -9.38
N VAL A 137 8.51 -14.75 -8.59
CA VAL A 137 9.71 -13.93 -8.44
C VAL A 137 10.95 -14.73 -8.83
N ILE A 138 11.60 -14.29 -9.90
CA ILE A 138 12.83 -14.89 -10.41
C ILE A 138 14.03 -14.43 -9.59
N GLY A 139 14.97 -15.33 -9.35
CA GLY A 139 16.18 -15.06 -8.57
C GLY A 139 15.87 -14.70 -7.12
N GLN A 140 16.70 -13.85 -6.53
CA GLN A 140 16.50 -13.32 -5.16
C GLN A 140 16.44 -14.43 -4.07
N GLU A 141 17.18 -15.51 -4.25
CA GLU A 141 17.07 -16.75 -3.45
C GLU A 141 17.24 -16.48 -1.95
N ARG A 142 18.26 -15.69 -1.59
CA ARG A 142 18.54 -15.34 -0.20
C ARG A 142 17.45 -14.46 0.39
N ALA A 143 17.00 -13.44 -0.37
CA ALA A 143 15.96 -12.53 0.08
C ALA A 143 14.63 -13.27 0.32
N LYS A 144 14.20 -14.11 -0.62
CA LYS A 144 13.00 -14.97 -0.49
C LYS A 144 13.08 -15.86 0.75
N LYS A 145 14.24 -16.49 0.99
CA LYS A 145 14.45 -17.35 2.17
C LYS A 145 14.35 -16.57 3.48
N VAL A 146 15.05 -15.42 3.59
CA VAL A 146 15.02 -14.56 4.79
C VAL A 146 13.60 -14.06 5.06
N MET A 147 12.94 -13.51 4.05
CA MET A 147 11.59 -13.03 4.15
C MET A 147 10.61 -14.11 4.58
N SER A 148 10.68 -15.30 4.00
CA SER A 148 9.79 -16.43 4.34
C SER A 148 9.94 -16.86 5.81
N VAL A 149 11.17 -16.89 6.32
CA VAL A 149 11.45 -17.23 7.73
C VAL A 149 10.94 -16.10 8.65
N ALA A 150 11.25 -14.86 8.31
CA ALA A 150 10.88 -13.70 9.11
C ALA A 150 9.35 -13.55 9.25
N VAL A 151 8.63 -13.68 8.15
CA VAL A 151 7.16 -13.63 8.14
C VAL A 151 6.54 -14.78 8.92
N TYR A 152 7.03 -15.99 8.74
CA TYR A 152 6.55 -17.14 9.51
C TYR A 152 6.76 -16.97 11.01
N ASN A 153 7.94 -16.46 11.42
CA ASN A 153 8.23 -16.18 12.83
C ASN A 153 7.37 -15.03 13.37
N HIS A 154 7.11 -14.00 12.56
CA HIS A 154 6.20 -12.91 12.92
C HIS A 154 4.82 -13.44 13.27
N TYR A 155 4.19 -14.23 12.40
CA TYR A 155 2.87 -14.78 12.69
C TYR A 155 2.87 -15.80 13.81
N LYS A 156 3.96 -16.58 13.98
CA LYS A 156 4.12 -17.40 15.18
C LYS A 156 4.06 -16.58 16.47
N ARG A 157 4.74 -15.42 16.50
CA ARG A 157 4.68 -14.50 17.63
C ARG A 157 3.27 -13.98 17.87
N VAL A 158 2.58 -13.58 16.79
CA VAL A 158 1.22 -13.02 16.85
C VAL A 158 0.23 -14.03 17.44
N PHE A 159 0.34 -15.30 17.08
CA PHE A 159 -0.57 -16.36 17.51
C PHE A 159 -0.02 -17.23 18.67
N ALA A 160 1.17 -16.90 19.18
CA ALA A 160 1.73 -17.64 20.31
C ALA A 160 0.86 -17.40 21.55
N PRO A 161 0.53 -18.47 22.32
CA PRO A 161 -0.04 -18.29 23.63
C PRO A 161 0.87 -17.43 24.51
N GLN A 162 0.30 -16.51 25.26
CA GLN A 162 1.08 -15.67 26.21
C GLN A 162 1.41 -16.47 27.49
N ASP A 163 1.71 -17.75 27.35
CA ASP A 163 2.00 -18.69 28.43
C ASP A 163 3.49 -18.78 28.67
N GLY A 164 4.07 -17.86 29.38
CA GLY A 164 5.45 -18.04 29.75
C GLY A 164 6.23 -16.78 30.04
N ASN A 165 7.36 -16.97 30.69
CA ASN A 165 8.30 -15.90 31.07
C ASN A 165 9.14 -15.36 29.88
N ILE A 166 8.82 -15.75 28.62
CA ILE A 166 9.59 -15.37 27.44
C ILE A 166 8.70 -14.56 26.51
N GLU A 167 9.01 -13.27 26.38
CA GLU A 167 8.38 -12.39 25.39
C GLU A 167 9.18 -12.46 24.07
N ILE A 168 8.48 -12.79 22.97
CA ILE A 168 9.09 -12.78 21.63
C ILE A 168 8.98 -11.36 21.07
N GLU A 169 10.12 -10.73 20.84
CA GLU A 169 10.19 -9.36 20.31
C GLU A 169 9.67 -9.26 18.88
N LYS A 170 9.17 -8.08 18.54
CA LYS A 170 8.74 -7.74 17.19
C LYS A 170 9.94 -7.64 16.24
N SER A 171 9.88 -8.31 15.09
CA SER A 171 10.96 -8.37 14.12
C SER A 171 10.54 -7.77 12.78
N ASN A 172 10.64 -6.43 12.67
CA ASN A 172 10.44 -5.75 11.41
C ASN A 172 11.65 -5.92 10.49
N MET A 173 11.48 -5.64 9.19
CA MET A 173 12.48 -5.94 8.18
C MET A 173 12.96 -4.68 7.45
N LEU A 174 14.25 -4.65 7.11
CA LEU A 174 14.83 -3.68 6.18
C LEU A 174 15.34 -4.42 4.94
N MET A 175 14.81 -4.04 3.79
CA MET A 175 15.12 -4.61 2.48
C MET A 175 15.91 -3.58 1.66
N ILE A 176 17.12 -3.92 1.29
CA ILE A 176 18.04 -3.06 0.54
C ILE A 176 18.25 -3.65 -0.85
N GLY A 177 18.17 -2.84 -1.90
CA GLY A 177 18.44 -3.32 -3.24
C GLY A 177 18.22 -2.27 -4.30
N PRO A 178 18.87 -2.40 -5.47
CA PRO A 178 18.80 -1.39 -6.52
C PRO A 178 17.38 -1.11 -7.00
N THR A 179 17.20 0.02 -7.64
CA THR A 179 15.91 0.36 -8.26
C THR A 179 15.56 -0.70 -9.30
N GLY A 180 14.29 -1.12 -9.32
CA GLY A 180 13.83 -2.15 -10.27
C GLY A 180 14.23 -3.58 -9.94
N SER A 181 14.87 -3.86 -8.78
CA SER A 181 15.18 -5.24 -8.33
C SER A 181 13.98 -6.06 -7.86
N GLY A 182 12.79 -5.45 -7.80
CA GLY A 182 11.56 -6.14 -7.43
C GLY A 182 11.15 -6.03 -5.96
N LYS A 183 11.69 -5.09 -5.17
CA LYS A 183 11.36 -4.88 -3.74
C LYS A 183 9.85 -4.85 -3.48
N THR A 184 9.17 -3.88 -4.05
CA THR A 184 7.73 -3.67 -3.90
C THR A 184 6.92 -4.88 -4.40
N TYR A 185 7.33 -5.46 -5.53
CA TYR A 185 6.68 -6.62 -6.12
C TYR A 185 6.76 -7.88 -5.25
N LEU A 186 7.92 -8.07 -4.59
CA LEU A 186 8.13 -9.20 -3.67
C LEU A 186 7.17 -9.11 -2.47
N VAL A 187 7.02 -7.91 -1.87
CA VAL A 187 6.09 -7.70 -0.74
C VAL A 187 4.63 -7.83 -1.17
N GLN A 188 4.25 -7.26 -2.31
CA GLN A 188 2.90 -7.39 -2.87
C GLN A 188 2.53 -8.86 -3.13
N THR A 189 3.48 -9.61 -3.70
CA THR A 189 3.27 -11.03 -3.97
C THR A 189 3.12 -11.81 -2.68
N LEU A 190 3.97 -11.56 -1.67
CA LEU A 190 3.89 -12.17 -0.36
C LEU A 190 2.53 -11.93 0.32
N ALA A 191 2.10 -10.67 0.41
CA ALA A 191 0.84 -10.30 1.05
C ALA A 191 -0.37 -10.97 0.37
N ARG A 192 -0.37 -10.99 -0.97
CA ARG A 192 -1.40 -11.68 -1.76
C ARG A 192 -1.41 -13.20 -1.51
N LEU A 193 -0.24 -13.84 -1.44
CA LEU A 193 -0.13 -15.29 -1.21
C LEU A 193 -0.57 -15.71 0.20
N LEU A 194 -0.42 -14.81 1.17
CA LEU A 194 -0.83 -15.02 2.56
C LEU A 194 -2.27 -14.53 2.84
N ASP A 195 -2.91 -13.89 1.87
CA ASP A 195 -4.24 -13.27 2.00
C ASP A 195 -4.36 -12.29 3.18
N VAL A 196 -3.33 -11.44 3.35
CA VAL A 196 -3.28 -10.43 4.41
C VAL A 196 -3.36 -9.02 3.82
N PRO A 197 -3.97 -8.06 4.54
CA PRO A 197 -4.01 -6.67 4.10
C PRO A 197 -2.62 -6.09 3.94
N LEU A 198 -2.42 -5.30 2.89
CA LEU A 198 -1.17 -4.63 2.60
C LEU A 198 -1.39 -3.14 2.37
N ALA A 199 -0.69 -2.30 3.12
CA ALA A 199 -0.52 -0.89 2.81
C ALA A 199 0.88 -0.63 2.26
N ILE A 200 0.94 0.16 1.19
CA ILE A 200 2.21 0.62 0.59
C ILE A 200 2.24 2.14 0.70
N THR A 201 3.35 2.66 1.20
CA THR A 201 3.59 4.09 1.27
C THR A 201 5.03 4.40 0.90
N ASP A 202 5.25 5.63 0.42
CA ASP A 202 6.57 6.17 0.14
C ASP A 202 7.01 7.00 1.35
N ALA A 203 8.23 6.77 1.84
CA ALA A 203 8.77 7.49 2.98
C ALA A 203 8.90 9.00 2.70
N THR A 204 9.07 9.41 1.44
CA THR A 204 9.19 10.82 1.05
C THR A 204 7.88 11.60 1.17
N SER A 205 6.75 10.90 1.17
CA SER A 205 5.43 11.51 1.38
C SER A 205 5.12 11.79 2.84
N LEU A 206 5.88 11.17 3.77
CA LEU A 206 5.65 11.25 5.21
C LEU A 206 6.33 12.48 5.81
N THR A 207 5.63 13.15 6.70
CA THR A 207 6.14 14.31 7.42
C THR A 207 5.83 14.23 8.91
N GLU A 208 6.58 15.00 9.72
CA GLU A 208 6.23 15.18 11.13
C GLU A 208 4.85 15.87 11.24
N ALA A 209 4.05 15.47 12.23
CA ALA A 209 2.70 16.01 12.44
C ALA A 209 2.67 17.54 12.45
N GLY A 210 1.78 18.13 11.65
CA GLY A 210 1.60 19.59 11.54
C GLY A 210 2.31 20.26 10.36
N TYR A 211 3.06 19.52 9.54
CA TYR A 211 3.65 20.01 8.29
C TYR A 211 2.83 19.56 7.06
N ILE A 212 3.11 20.15 5.90
CA ILE A 212 2.46 19.77 4.65
C ILE A 212 2.99 18.42 4.20
N GLY A 213 2.11 17.42 4.17
CA GLY A 213 2.39 16.03 3.80
C GLY A 213 1.44 15.07 4.49
N ASP A 214 1.64 13.78 4.26
CA ASP A 214 0.90 12.73 4.96
C ASP A 214 1.48 12.56 6.37
N ASP A 215 0.65 12.62 7.41
CA ASP A 215 1.08 12.27 8.76
C ASP A 215 1.58 10.81 8.79
N ILE A 216 2.60 10.53 9.60
CA ILE A 216 3.17 9.17 9.74
C ILE A 216 2.08 8.13 10.08
N GLU A 217 1.07 8.53 10.84
CA GLU A 217 -0.06 7.67 11.23
C GLU A 217 -1.04 7.38 10.08
N SER A 218 -0.99 8.15 8.97
CA SER A 218 -1.79 7.92 7.75
C SER A 218 -1.54 6.56 7.12
N VAL A 219 -0.35 6.00 7.35
CA VAL A 219 0.04 4.66 6.89
C VAL A 219 -0.88 3.59 7.47
N VAL A 220 -1.26 3.75 8.76
CA VAL A 220 -2.20 2.84 9.44
C VAL A 220 -3.62 3.02 8.90
N SER A 221 -4.01 4.25 8.54
CA SER A 221 -5.30 4.50 7.87
C SER A 221 -5.39 3.80 6.50
N LYS A 222 -4.29 3.83 5.72
CA LYS A 222 -4.20 3.11 4.45
C LYS A 222 -4.35 1.59 4.65
N LEU A 223 -3.74 1.04 5.72
CA LEU A 223 -3.88 -0.38 6.05
C LEU A 223 -5.30 -0.73 6.48
N LEU A 224 -5.94 0.11 7.31
CA LEU A 224 -7.33 -0.08 7.72
C LEU A 224 -8.27 -0.07 6.52
N ALA A 225 -8.06 0.83 5.55
CA ALA A 225 -8.81 0.87 4.31
C ALA A 225 -8.58 -0.41 3.46
N ALA A 226 -7.34 -0.91 3.37
CA ALA A 226 -7.01 -2.16 2.69
C ALA A 226 -7.61 -3.41 3.36
N ALA A 227 -7.93 -3.30 4.65
CA ALA A 227 -8.63 -4.33 5.44
C ALA A 227 -10.16 -4.18 5.41
N ASP A 228 -10.74 -3.40 4.49
CA ASP A 228 -12.18 -3.08 4.43
C ASP A 228 -12.74 -2.45 5.72
N ASN A 229 -11.92 -1.64 6.39
CA ASN A 229 -12.20 -1.02 7.70
C ASN A 229 -12.47 -2.04 8.82
N ASP A 230 -11.88 -3.22 8.72
CA ASP A 230 -11.87 -4.24 9.77
C ASP A 230 -10.59 -4.10 10.58
N VAL A 231 -10.71 -3.64 11.84
CA VAL A 231 -9.57 -3.37 12.73
C VAL A 231 -8.79 -4.64 13.04
N GLU A 232 -9.48 -5.74 13.35
CA GLU A 232 -8.84 -7.02 13.68
C GLU A 232 -8.02 -7.55 12.50
N ARG A 233 -8.58 -7.47 11.29
CA ARG A 233 -7.88 -7.85 10.07
C ARG A 233 -6.71 -6.92 9.76
N ALA A 234 -6.84 -5.61 10.00
CA ALA A 234 -5.77 -4.62 9.83
C ALA A 234 -4.59 -4.87 10.77
N GLU A 235 -4.85 -5.22 12.02
CA GLU A 235 -3.82 -5.52 13.03
C GLU A 235 -2.95 -6.74 12.68
N HIS A 236 -3.39 -7.59 11.77
CA HIS A 236 -2.62 -8.73 11.23
C HIS A 236 -2.03 -8.46 9.84
N GLY A 237 -2.09 -7.22 9.38
CA GLY A 237 -1.62 -6.82 8.06
C GLY A 237 -0.13 -6.53 7.96
N ILE A 238 0.28 -6.15 6.75
CA ILE A 238 1.65 -5.75 6.42
C ILE A 238 1.65 -4.28 5.99
N ILE A 239 2.59 -3.50 6.49
CA ILE A 239 2.89 -2.16 6.00
C ILE A 239 4.25 -2.18 5.31
N PHE A 240 4.29 -1.79 4.04
CA PHE A 240 5.51 -1.61 3.28
C PHE A 240 5.80 -0.12 3.09
N ILE A 241 6.95 0.32 3.60
CA ILE A 241 7.43 1.70 3.45
C ILE A 241 8.58 1.68 2.46
N ASP A 242 8.33 2.17 1.25
CA ASP A 242 9.35 2.25 0.19
C ASP A 242 10.18 3.54 0.30
N GLU A 243 11.31 3.59 -0.37
CA GLU A 243 12.22 4.75 -0.44
C GLU A 243 12.73 5.23 0.93
N ILE A 244 12.90 4.31 1.89
CA ILE A 244 13.33 4.64 3.27
C ILE A 244 14.71 5.33 3.30
N ASP A 245 15.56 5.10 2.30
CA ASP A 245 16.87 5.76 2.15
C ASP A 245 16.77 7.27 1.93
N LYS A 246 15.62 7.77 1.46
CA LYS A 246 15.40 9.20 1.20
C LYS A 246 15.21 10.03 2.46
N ILE A 247 14.83 9.39 3.57
CA ILE A 247 14.72 10.04 4.88
C ILE A 247 15.99 9.88 5.74
N ALA A 248 17.10 9.42 5.13
CA ALA A 248 18.39 9.42 5.79
C ALA A 248 18.89 10.86 6.05
N LYS A 249 19.52 11.08 7.20
CA LYS A 249 20.07 12.39 7.58
C LYS A 249 21.14 12.85 6.61
N LYS A 250 20.97 14.03 6.02
CA LYS A 250 21.97 14.63 5.13
C LYS A 250 23.14 15.18 5.92
N LYS A 251 24.36 14.87 5.51
CA LYS A 251 25.62 15.19 6.23
C LYS A 251 25.89 16.71 6.44
N ASN A 252 25.18 17.64 5.76
CA ASN A 252 25.55 19.06 5.70
C ASN A 252 24.42 20.05 6.06
N THR A 253 23.38 19.68 6.81
CA THR A 253 22.34 20.61 7.20
C THR A 253 22.46 21.01 8.66
N ASN A 254 22.80 22.28 8.93
CA ASN A 254 22.73 22.90 10.26
C ASN A 254 21.27 23.27 10.67
N GLN A 255 20.27 22.90 9.86
CA GLN A 255 18.85 23.15 10.15
C GLN A 255 18.18 21.86 10.61
N ARG A 256 17.14 22.00 11.43
CA ARG A 256 16.29 20.88 11.87
C ARG A 256 15.70 20.19 10.62
N ASP A 257 16.04 18.95 10.41
CA ASP A 257 15.55 18.14 9.30
C ASP A 257 14.17 17.56 9.64
N VAL A 258 13.15 18.27 9.23
CA VAL A 258 11.73 17.88 9.49
C VAL A 258 11.23 16.76 8.57
N SER A 259 11.97 16.44 7.52
CA SER A 259 11.61 15.41 6.54
C SER A 259 12.49 14.16 6.60
N GLY A 260 13.58 14.16 7.33
CA GLY A 260 14.52 13.06 7.46
C GLY A 260 14.54 12.46 8.86
N GLU A 261 15.41 12.98 9.74
CA GLU A 261 15.57 12.46 11.10
C GLU A 261 14.27 12.48 11.91
N ALA A 262 13.46 13.56 11.78
CA ALA A 262 12.20 13.68 12.50
C ALA A 262 11.17 12.61 12.09
N VAL A 263 11.12 12.24 10.80
CA VAL A 263 10.26 11.16 10.30
C VAL A 263 10.72 9.80 10.83
N GLN A 264 12.04 9.53 10.84
CA GLN A 264 12.59 8.30 11.44
C GLN A 264 12.19 8.19 12.93
N GLN A 265 12.32 9.28 13.71
CA GLN A 265 11.93 9.32 15.12
C GLN A 265 10.41 9.12 15.30
N GLY A 266 9.60 9.77 14.48
CA GLY A 266 8.14 9.63 14.52
C GLY A 266 7.66 8.20 14.22
N MET A 267 8.35 7.48 13.34
CA MET A 267 8.02 6.10 13.01
C MET A 267 8.34 5.09 14.12
N LEU A 268 9.20 5.45 15.10
CA LEU A 268 9.58 4.52 16.18
C LEU A 268 8.36 3.97 16.92
N LYS A 269 7.38 4.84 17.24
CA LYS A 269 6.15 4.42 17.93
C LYS A 269 5.38 3.35 17.17
N LEU A 270 5.29 3.48 15.82
CA LEU A 270 4.60 2.50 14.98
C LEU A 270 5.36 1.18 14.95
N LEU A 271 6.68 1.25 14.81
CA LEU A 271 7.55 0.07 14.74
C LEU A 271 7.59 -0.71 16.05
N GLU A 272 7.55 -0.03 17.19
CA GLU A 272 7.53 -0.63 18.53
C GLU A 272 6.19 -1.31 18.83
N GLY A 273 5.10 -0.69 18.43
CA GLY A 273 3.74 -1.12 18.71
C GLY A 273 3.02 -0.19 19.68
N SER A 274 2.04 0.52 19.17
CA SER A 274 1.23 1.48 19.93
C SER A 274 -0.20 1.50 19.42
N ASP A 275 -1.10 2.03 20.23
CA ASP A 275 -2.47 2.30 19.84
C ASP A 275 -2.53 3.63 19.07
N ILE A 276 -3.02 3.56 17.85
CA ILE A 276 -3.10 4.70 16.93
C ILE A 276 -4.57 4.96 16.59
N GLU A 277 -5.02 6.18 16.83
CA GLU A 277 -6.35 6.61 16.39
C GLU A 277 -6.28 7.08 14.93
N VAL A 278 -7.04 6.40 14.07
CA VAL A 278 -7.07 6.67 12.63
C VAL A 278 -8.48 6.93 12.13
N PRO A 279 -8.65 7.84 11.16
CA PRO A 279 -9.94 8.13 10.57
C PRO A 279 -10.42 7.00 9.68
N VAL A 280 -11.69 6.60 9.82
CA VAL A 280 -12.31 5.57 8.99
C VAL A 280 -12.78 6.17 7.66
N GLY A 281 -12.25 5.67 6.56
CA GLY A 281 -12.64 6.13 5.21
C GLY A 281 -12.10 7.51 4.81
N ALA A 282 -11.11 8.04 5.54
CA ALA A 282 -10.40 9.28 5.18
C ALA A 282 -8.91 9.18 5.49
N ASN A 283 -8.09 9.94 4.77
CA ASN A 283 -6.63 9.91 4.92
C ASN A 283 -6.11 10.95 5.94
N SER A 284 -6.97 11.84 6.44
CA SER A 284 -6.57 12.92 7.34
C SER A 284 -7.42 12.91 8.62
N LYS A 285 -6.76 13.07 9.77
CA LYS A 285 -7.41 13.23 11.08
C LYS A 285 -8.31 14.48 11.16
N ASN A 286 -8.10 15.45 10.28
CA ASN A 286 -8.92 16.65 10.21
C ASN A 286 -10.27 16.43 9.52
N ALA A 287 -10.47 15.26 8.86
CA ALA A 287 -11.78 14.90 8.33
C ALA A 287 -12.76 14.65 9.48
N MET A 288 -13.98 15.16 9.37
CA MET A 288 -15.06 14.90 10.34
C MET A 288 -15.64 13.49 10.15
N VAL A 289 -14.81 12.47 10.31
CA VAL A 289 -15.16 11.05 10.21
C VAL A 289 -14.88 10.34 11.54
N PRO A 290 -15.50 9.20 11.82
CA PRO A 290 -15.19 8.41 13.00
C PRO A 290 -13.72 8.05 13.09
N LEU A 291 -13.20 7.99 14.31
CA LEU A 291 -11.88 7.46 14.60
C LEU A 291 -12.01 6.03 15.13
N GLU A 292 -11.16 5.15 14.63
CA GLU A 292 -10.96 3.80 15.16
C GLU A 292 -9.55 3.70 15.72
N THR A 293 -9.39 2.96 16.82
CA THR A 293 -8.08 2.67 17.40
C THR A 293 -7.55 1.38 16.80
N VAL A 294 -6.37 1.42 16.23
CA VAL A 294 -5.65 0.27 15.66
C VAL A 294 -4.36 0.07 16.43
N ASN A 295 -4.13 -1.14 16.95
CA ASN A 295 -2.90 -1.48 17.65
C ASN A 295 -1.85 -1.99 16.65
N THR A 296 -0.70 -1.32 16.58
CA THR A 296 0.35 -1.65 15.61
C THR A 296 1.27 -2.78 16.08
N ARG A 297 1.09 -3.35 17.27
CA ARG A 297 1.97 -4.38 17.85
C ARG A 297 2.09 -5.63 16.97
N ASN A 298 0.98 -6.02 16.33
CA ASN A 298 0.91 -7.22 15.48
C ASN A 298 1.00 -6.93 13.98
N ILE A 299 1.12 -5.67 13.58
CA ILE A 299 1.36 -5.28 12.19
C ILE A 299 2.84 -5.52 11.86
N LEU A 300 3.10 -6.17 10.73
CA LEU A 300 4.45 -6.37 10.22
C LEU A 300 4.88 -5.17 9.38
N PHE A 301 5.98 -4.53 9.77
CA PHE A 301 6.59 -3.45 9.00
C PHE A 301 7.76 -3.97 8.18
N ILE A 302 7.78 -3.63 6.90
CA ILE A 302 8.86 -3.90 5.97
C ILE A 302 9.27 -2.56 5.37
N CYS A 303 10.50 -2.13 5.59
CA CYS A 303 11.06 -0.92 5.00
C CYS A 303 11.91 -1.30 3.79
N GLY A 304 11.78 -0.61 2.67
CA GLY A 304 12.55 -0.83 1.45
C GLY A 304 13.30 0.42 1.01
N GLY A 305 14.54 0.27 0.55
CA GLY A 305 15.32 1.38 0.02
C GLY A 305 16.34 0.96 -1.03
N ALA A 306 16.75 1.90 -1.88
CA ALA A 306 17.77 1.66 -2.90
C ALA A 306 19.19 1.87 -2.34
N PHE A 307 19.40 2.84 -1.46
CA PHE A 307 20.67 3.17 -0.82
C PHE A 307 21.82 3.35 -1.83
N PRO A 308 21.73 4.27 -2.77
CA PRO A 308 22.63 4.35 -3.93
C PRO A 308 24.10 4.43 -3.56
N ASP A 309 24.49 5.21 -2.54
CA ASP A 309 25.89 5.44 -2.15
C ASP A 309 26.39 4.41 -1.11
N LEU A 310 25.58 3.42 -0.75
CA LEU A 310 25.93 2.46 0.29
C LEU A 310 27.08 1.54 -0.13
N THR A 311 27.19 1.23 -1.43
CA THR A 311 28.29 0.43 -1.98
C THR A 311 29.64 1.08 -1.77
N ASP A 312 29.72 2.41 -1.89
CA ASP A 312 30.95 3.16 -1.69
C ASP A 312 31.36 3.19 -0.20
N ILE A 313 30.38 3.31 0.70
CA ILE A 313 30.60 3.21 2.14
C ILE A 313 31.16 1.83 2.52
N ILE A 314 30.57 0.76 1.95
CA ILE A 314 31.04 -0.63 2.18
C ILE A 314 32.46 -0.81 1.65
N LYS A 315 32.76 -0.33 0.43
CA LYS A 315 34.11 -0.35 -0.16
C LYS A 315 35.13 0.36 0.74
N GLU A 316 34.78 1.54 1.21
CA GLU A 316 35.67 2.32 2.10
C GLU A 316 35.97 1.58 3.41
N ARG A 317 34.95 0.95 4.03
CA ARG A 317 35.13 0.13 5.23
C ARG A 317 36.04 -1.08 4.98
N LEU A 318 35.80 -1.80 3.89
CA LEU A 318 36.57 -3.00 3.54
C LEU A 318 38.03 -2.66 3.22
N ASN A 319 38.26 -1.55 2.51
CA ASN A 319 39.59 -1.07 2.19
C ASN A 319 40.35 -0.60 3.45
N LYS A 320 39.69 0.10 4.39
CA LYS A 320 40.31 0.47 5.67
C LYS A 320 40.72 -0.76 6.50
N THR A 321 39.92 -1.79 6.52
CA THR A 321 40.20 -3.05 7.24
C THR A 321 41.39 -3.79 6.60
N ALA A 322 41.52 -3.73 5.28
CA ALA A 322 42.59 -4.40 4.55
C ALA A 322 43.92 -3.63 4.60
N SER A 323 43.91 -2.29 4.79
CA SER A 323 45.13 -1.47 4.84
C SER A 323 45.97 -1.64 6.12
N ILE A 324 45.49 -2.33 7.14
CA ILE A 324 46.22 -2.69 8.35
C ILE A 324 47.21 -3.88 8.11
N GLY A 325 47.09 -4.56 6.97
CA GLY A 325 48.00 -5.64 6.50
C GLY A 325 48.64 -5.25 5.20
N PHE A 326 49.94 -5.11 5.15
CA PHE A 326 50.97 -4.91 4.11
C PHE A 326 50.57 -5.25 2.64
N GLN A 327 49.52 -4.74 2.05
CA GLN A 327 49.24 -4.85 0.60
C GLN A 327 48.58 -3.58 0.04
N ALA A 328 49.38 -2.77 -0.64
CA ALA A 328 48.98 -1.50 -1.27
C ALA A 328 48.13 -1.66 -2.57
N ASP A 329 47.90 -2.88 -3.05
CA ASP A 329 47.24 -3.15 -4.34
C ASP A 329 45.71 -3.50 -4.23
N LEU A 330 45.07 -3.15 -3.12
CA LEU A 330 43.69 -3.57 -2.84
C LEU A 330 42.61 -2.56 -3.30
N LYS A 331 42.98 -1.44 -3.86
CA LYS A 331 42.00 -0.40 -4.30
C LYS A 331 41.06 -0.92 -5.39
N ASP A 332 41.50 -1.83 -6.25
CA ASP A 332 40.72 -2.34 -7.38
C ASP A 332 40.03 -3.67 -7.13
N LYS A 333 40.25 -4.31 -5.96
CA LYS A 333 39.75 -5.66 -5.69
C LYS A 333 38.22 -5.76 -5.60
N TYR A 334 37.57 -4.68 -5.24
CA TYR A 334 36.11 -4.62 -5.07
C TYR A 334 35.40 -3.85 -6.18
N ASP A 335 36.15 -3.29 -7.16
CA ASP A 335 35.55 -2.66 -8.32
C ASP A 335 35.00 -3.72 -9.26
N GLY A 336 33.67 -3.77 -9.37
CA GLY A 336 32.96 -4.77 -10.18
C GLY A 336 32.33 -5.92 -9.39
N ASP A 337 32.48 -6.00 -8.07
CA ASP A 337 31.77 -6.99 -7.26
C ASP A 337 30.27 -6.64 -7.17
N LYS A 338 29.45 -7.36 -7.95
CA LYS A 338 28.00 -7.20 -7.99
C LYS A 338 27.32 -7.57 -6.67
N ASN A 339 28.00 -8.26 -5.74
CA ASN A 339 27.47 -8.73 -4.47
C ASN A 339 27.88 -7.87 -3.27
N LEU A 340 28.48 -6.71 -3.49
CA LEU A 340 29.01 -5.88 -2.43
C LEU A 340 27.93 -5.47 -1.39
N LEU A 341 26.72 -5.19 -1.85
CA LEU A 341 25.58 -4.91 -0.97
C LEU A 341 25.29 -6.04 0.04
N SER A 342 25.62 -7.29 -0.29
CA SER A 342 25.40 -8.41 0.64
C SER A 342 26.27 -8.35 1.90
N GLN A 343 27.34 -7.53 1.89
CA GLN A 343 28.26 -7.32 3.00
C GLN A 343 27.88 -6.11 3.87
N VAL A 344 26.69 -5.56 3.69
CA VAL A 344 26.18 -4.43 4.48
C VAL A 344 26.15 -4.74 5.97
N THR A 345 26.57 -3.78 6.77
CA THR A 345 26.51 -3.81 8.24
C THR A 345 25.65 -2.66 8.76
N LEU A 346 25.24 -2.75 10.02
CA LEU A 346 24.50 -1.66 10.67
C LEU A 346 25.33 -0.37 10.73
N GLU A 347 26.64 -0.47 10.82
CA GLU A 347 27.55 0.68 10.83
C GLU A 347 27.57 1.41 9.46
N ASP A 348 27.50 0.65 8.37
CA ASP A 348 27.40 1.24 7.04
C ASP A 348 26.09 2.05 6.90
N LEU A 349 24.96 1.53 7.41
CA LEU A 349 23.68 2.22 7.41
C LEU A 349 23.69 3.49 8.28
N ARG A 350 24.36 3.45 9.43
CA ARG A 350 24.58 4.65 10.26
C ARG A 350 25.41 5.70 9.53
N THR A 351 26.48 5.25 8.88
CA THR A 351 27.34 6.13 8.08
C THR A 351 26.57 6.74 6.91
N PHE A 352 25.63 6.03 6.34
CA PHE A 352 24.73 6.51 5.30
C PHE A 352 23.78 7.61 5.82
N GLY A 353 23.40 7.59 7.10
CA GLY A 353 22.53 8.59 7.75
C GLY A 353 21.28 8.05 8.41
N MET A 354 21.19 6.72 8.59
CA MET A 354 20.08 6.12 9.33
C MET A 354 20.30 6.24 10.84
N VAL A 355 19.24 6.56 11.56
CA VAL A 355 19.28 6.72 13.04
C VAL A 355 19.41 5.35 13.72
N SER A 356 20.26 5.26 14.73
CA SER A 356 20.56 3.99 15.44
C SER A 356 19.33 3.34 16.04
N GLU A 357 18.45 4.12 16.66
CA GLU A 357 17.21 3.68 17.28
C GLU A 357 16.26 3.10 16.22
N PHE A 358 16.18 3.73 15.06
CA PHE A 358 15.37 3.27 13.94
C PHE A 358 15.88 1.93 13.41
N LEU A 359 17.19 1.80 13.20
CA LEU A 359 17.81 0.54 12.79
C LEU A 359 17.62 -0.57 13.84
N GLY A 360 17.64 -0.23 15.11
CA GLY A 360 17.35 -1.17 16.20
C GLY A 360 15.95 -1.77 16.16
N ARG A 361 14.98 -1.08 15.50
CA ARG A 361 13.61 -1.59 15.30
C ARG A 361 13.42 -2.35 13.98
N LEU A 362 14.47 -2.47 13.18
CA LEU A 362 14.53 -3.22 11.93
C LEU A 362 15.64 -4.29 11.99
N PRO A 363 15.55 -5.26 12.90
CA PRO A 363 16.65 -6.19 13.18
C PRO A 363 16.95 -7.16 12.03
N ILE A 364 16.00 -7.35 11.11
CA ILE A 364 16.18 -8.24 9.97
C ILE A 364 16.55 -7.42 8.75
N VAL A 365 17.84 -7.36 8.44
CA VAL A 365 18.37 -6.67 7.25
C VAL A 365 18.75 -7.70 6.19
N PHE A 366 18.29 -7.50 4.97
CA PHE A 366 18.66 -8.34 3.83
C PHE A 366 18.68 -7.53 2.52
N THR A 367 19.40 -8.07 1.55
CA THR A 367 19.64 -7.40 0.28
C THR A 367 19.05 -8.15 -0.89
N LEU A 368 18.65 -7.40 -1.92
CA LEU A 368 18.28 -7.94 -3.23
C LEU A 368 19.45 -7.74 -4.19
N GLU A 369 19.63 -8.72 -5.06
CA GLU A 369 20.66 -8.70 -6.09
C GLU A 369 20.22 -7.83 -7.28
N SER A 370 21.19 -7.28 -7.98
CA SER A 370 20.97 -6.63 -9.28
C SER A 370 20.51 -7.67 -10.30
N LEU A 371 19.56 -7.29 -11.15
CA LEU A 371 19.10 -8.17 -12.22
C LEU A 371 20.12 -8.18 -13.37
N ASN A 372 20.43 -9.36 -13.89
CA ASN A 372 21.22 -9.54 -15.09
C ASN A 372 20.36 -9.83 -16.31
N GLU A 373 20.97 -9.95 -17.50
CA GLU A 373 20.27 -10.19 -18.76
C GLU A 373 19.46 -11.49 -18.72
N ASP A 374 20.04 -12.58 -18.22
CA ASP A 374 19.36 -13.89 -18.16
C ASP A 374 18.17 -13.86 -17.20
N MET A 375 18.31 -13.25 -16.03
CA MET A 375 17.20 -13.05 -15.09
C MET A 375 16.07 -12.22 -15.69
N LEU A 376 16.37 -11.17 -16.47
CA LEU A 376 15.36 -10.36 -17.14
C LEU A 376 14.60 -11.17 -18.22
N VAL A 377 15.30 -12.03 -18.96
CA VAL A 377 14.66 -12.96 -19.90
C VAL A 377 13.76 -13.94 -19.18
N GLU A 378 14.21 -14.50 -18.06
CA GLU A 378 13.37 -15.38 -17.24
C GLU A 378 12.15 -14.66 -16.66
N ILE A 379 12.29 -13.40 -16.20
CA ILE A 379 11.17 -12.57 -15.72
C ILE A 379 10.10 -12.37 -16.80
N LEU A 380 10.49 -12.31 -18.05
CA LEU A 380 9.56 -12.20 -19.17
C LEU A 380 8.75 -13.49 -19.40
N LYS A 381 9.36 -14.67 -19.20
CA LYS A 381 8.81 -15.98 -19.59
C LYS A 381 8.19 -16.77 -18.45
N GLU A 382 8.95 -16.94 -17.35
CA GLU A 382 8.71 -18.01 -16.37
C GLU A 382 7.59 -17.71 -15.37
N PRO A 383 7.50 -16.53 -14.72
CA PRO A 383 6.51 -16.27 -13.68
C PRO A 383 5.08 -16.64 -14.12
N LYS A 384 4.26 -17.08 -13.17
CA LYS A 384 2.84 -17.41 -13.44
C LYS A 384 2.09 -16.28 -14.13
N ASN A 385 2.39 -15.04 -13.76
CA ASN A 385 1.82 -13.82 -14.35
C ASN A 385 2.84 -13.03 -15.17
N ALA A 386 3.79 -13.72 -15.81
CA ALA A 386 4.77 -13.10 -16.69
C ALA A 386 4.09 -12.19 -17.73
N ILE A 387 4.72 -11.06 -18.04
CA ILE A 387 4.12 -10.07 -18.94
C ILE A 387 3.83 -10.63 -20.33
N LEU A 388 4.69 -11.51 -20.83
CA LEU A 388 4.47 -12.17 -22.14
C LEU A 388 3.26 -13.10 -22.09
N LYS A 389 3.03 -13.81 -20.99
CA LYS A 389 1.84 -14.66 -20.81
C LYS A 389 0.56 -13.84 -20.84
N GLN A 390 0.59 -12.59 -20.31
CA GLN A 390 -0.55 -11.70 -20.35
C GLN A 390 -0.87 -11.28 -21.80
N TYR A 391 0.14 -10.86 -22.58
CA TYR A 391 -0.06 -10.50 -23.99
C TYR A 391 -0.46 -11.70 -24.86
N LYS A 392 0.15 -12.88 -24.65
CA LYS A 392 -0.27 -14.13 -25.30
C LYS A 392 -1.76 -14.37 -25.03
N ARG A 393 -2.20 -14.23 -23.79
CA ARG A 393 -3.61 -14.43 -23.44
C ARG A 393 -4.55 -13.40 -24.07
N LEU A 394 -4.10 -12.14 -24.22
CA LEU A 394 -4.91 -11.12 -24.88
C LEU A 394 -5.12 -11.44 -26.35
N LEU A 395 -4.07 -11.81 -27.09
CA LEU A 395 -4.18 -12.16 -28.50
C LEU A 395 -4.86 -13.52 -28.72
N GLU A 396 -4.77 -14.46 -27.79
CA GLU A 396 -5.56 -15.70 -27.82
C GLU A 396 -7.08 -15.44 -27.80
N LEU A 397 -7.55 -14.34 -27.17
CA LEU A 397 -8.98 -13.96 -27.22
C LEU A 397 -9.41 -13.51 -28.61
N ASP A 398 -8.48 -13.05 -29.45
CA ASP A 398 -8.67 -12.72 -30.86
C ASP A 398 -8.33 -13.92 -31.75
N GLU A 399 -8.15 -15.12 -31.17
CA GLU A 399 -7.76 -16.36 -31.86
C GLU A 399 -6.42 -16.27 -32.59
N VAL A 400 -5.50 -15.41 -32.10
CA VAL A 400 -4.15 -15.22 -32.66
C VAL A 400 -3.11 -15.72 -31.68
N LYS A 401 -2.18 -16.54 -32.15
CA LYS A 401 -1.05 -17.04 -31.36
C LYS A 401 0.09 -16.02 -31.42
N LEU A 402 0.62 -15.64 -30.24
CA LEU A 402 1.78 -14.75 -30.11
C LEU A 402 3.01 -15.56 -29.68
N GLU A 403 4.10 -15.44 -30.43
CA GLU A 403 5.38 -16.05 -30.10
C GLU A 403 6.51 -15.02 -30.10
N PHE A 404 7.57 -15.31 -29.39
CA PHE A 404 8.77 -14.46 -29.28
C PHE A 404 10.01 -15.30 -29.54
N ASP A 405 10.87 -14.82 -30.43
CA ASP A 405 12.19 -15.41 -30.61
C ASP A 405 13.07 -15.17 -29.38
N ASP A 406 13.97 -16.09 -29.09
CA ASP A 406 14.90 -15.95 -27.97
C ASP A 406 15.83 -14.73 -28.13
N ASP A 407 16.22 -14.42 -29.37
CA ASP A 407 17.03 -13.21 -29.67
C ASP A 407 16.24 -11.91 -29.45
N ALA A 408 14.92 -11.93 -29.72
CA ALA A 408 14.05 -10.80 -29.40
C ALA A 408 13.99 -10.54 -27.89
N LEU A 409 13.86 -11.61 -27.11
CA LEU A 409 13.81 -11.50 -25.63
C LEU A 409 15.12 -10.99 -25.06
N ARG A 410 16.27 -11.45 -25.57
CA ARG A 410 17.58 -10.91 -25.20
C ARG A 410 17.73 -9.43 -25.59
N SER A 411 17.22 -9.04 -26.75
CA SER A 411 17.22 -7.63 -27.16
C SER A 411 16.38 -6.75 -26.22
N ILE A 412 15.19 -7.22 -25.81
CA ILE A 412 14.35 -6.55 -24.80
C ILE A 412 15.10 -6.42 -23.47
N ALA A 413 15.73 -7.49 -22.99
CA ALA A 413 16.48 -7.51 -21.74
C ALA A 413 17.66 -6.52 -21.76
N ARG A 414 18.42 -6.45 -22.87
CA ARG A 414 19.51 -5.47 -23.02
C ARG A 414 19.03 -4.03 -23.01
N LYS A 415 17.96 -3.73 -23.76
CA LYS A 415 17.33 -2.40 -23.72
C LYS A 415 16.84 -2.02 -22.32
N ALA A 416 16.39 -2.99 -21.53
CA ALA A 416 15.98 -2.74 -20.15
C ALA A 416 17.18 -2.44 -19.23
N LEU A 417 18.30 -3.13 -19.41
CA LEU A 417 19.56 -2.85 -18.70
C LEU A 417 20.10 -1.46 -19.03
N GLU A 418 20.07 -1.07 -20.31
CA GLU A 418 20.52 0.27 -20.76
C GLU A 418 19.73 1.43 -20.13
N LYS A 419 18.44 1.19 -19.81
CA LYS A 419 17.58 2.20 -19.14
C LYS A 419 17.84 2.35 -17.64
N ASP A 420 18.68 1.51 -17.04
CA ASP A 420 19.05 1.50 -15.62
C ASP A 420 17.86 1.56 -14.62
N THR A 421 16.69 1.09 -15.06
CA THR A 421 15.47 1.02 -14.24
C THR A 421 15.05 -0.42 -13.93
N GLY A 422 15.92 -1.39 -14.25
CA GLY A 422 15.73 -2.81 -13.99
C GLY A 422 14.45 -3.37 -14.62
N ALA A 423 13.75 -4.25 -13.94
CA ALA A 423 12.54 -4.88 -14.45
C ALA A 423 11.39 -3.90 -14.78
N ARG A 424 11.39 -2.68 -14.24
CA ARG A 424 10.37 -1.67 -14.57
C ARG A 424 10.39 -1.29 -16.06
N ALA A 425 11.60 -1.27 -16.68
CA ALA A 425 11.74 -0.96 -18.10
C ALA A 425 11.10 -2.00 -19.02
N LEU A 426 11.03 -3.27 -18.60
CA LEU A 426 10.52 -4.36 -19.43
C LEU A 426 9.11 -4.07 -19.94
N ARG A 427 8.24 -3.61 -19.05
CA ARG A 427 6.84 -3.33 -19.40
C ARG A 427 6.73 -2.21 -20.43
N SER A 428 7.41 -1.09 -20.21
CA SER A 428 7.36 0.06 -21.12
C SER A 428 7.96 -0.27 -22.49
N ILE A 429 9.01 -1.12 -22.55
CA ILE A 429 9.60 -1.56 -23.79
C ILE A 429 8.62 -2.45 -24.56
N ILE A 430 7.94 -3.38 -23.87
CA ILE A 430 6.96 -4.27 -24.51
C ILE A 430 5.75 -3.47 -24.98
N GLU A 431 5.23 -2.55 -24.17
CA GLU A 431 4.10 -1.68 -24.55
C GLU A 431 4.40 -0.86 -25.81
N ASP A 432 5.65 -0.37 -26.00
CA ASP A 432 6.05 0.43 -27.17
C ASP A 432 5.87 -0.33 -28.49
N PHE A 433 6.30 -1.57 -28.59
CA PHE A 433 6.19 -2.34 -29.82
C PHE A 433 4.90 -3.16 -29.93
N MET A 434 4.26 -3.51 -28.81
CA MET A 434 2.98 -4.24 -28.83
C MET A 434 1.81 -3.36 -29.21
N LEU A 435 1.94 -2.03 -29.08
CA LEU A 435 0.86 -1.10 -29.42
C LEU A 435 0.38 -1.28 -30.86
N ASP A 436 1.31 -1.28 -31.81
CA ASP A 436 0.98 -1.42 -33.24
C ASP A 436 0.36 -2.80 -33.55
N ILE A 437 0.89 -3.86 -32.90
CA ILE A 437 0.37 -5.21 -33.05
C ILE A 437 -1.06 -5.31 -32.54
N MET A 438 -1.32 -4.83 -31.33
CA MET A 438 -2.65 -4.86 -30.70
C MET A 438 -3.67 -3.98 -31.46
N TYR A 439 -3.21 -2.98 -32.20
CA TYR A 439 -4.06 -2.13 -33.00
C TYR A 439 -4.38 -2.75 -34.39
N GLU A 440 -3.40 -3.39 -35.04
CA GLU A 440 -3.55 -3.90 -36.42
C GLU A 440 -4.17 -5.31 -36.46
N ILE A 441 -3.83 -6.19 -35.54
CA ILE A 441 -4.25 -7.60 -35.53
C ILE A 441 -5.77 -7.77 -35.56
N PRO A 442 -6.58 -7.06 -34.77
CA PRO A 442 -8.04 -7.26 -34.78
C PRO A 442 -8.74 -6.85 -36.08
N LYS A 443 -8.03 -6.15 -36.99
CA LYS A 443 -8.58 -5.72 -38.27
C LYS A 443 -8.64 -6.86 -39.29
N ASP A 444 -7.80 -7.88 -39.17
CA ASP A 444 -7.67 -8.95 -40.12
C ASP A 444 -7.85 -10.33 -39.50
N SER A 445 -9.02 -10.89 -39.68
CA SER A 445 -9.38 -12.22 -39.13
C SER A 445 -8.63 -13.38 -39.81
N SER A 446 -7.85 -13.13 -40.86
CA SER A 446 -7.05 -14.16 -41.54
C SER A 446 -5.74 -14.46 -40.80
N ILE A 447 -5.30 -13.60 -39.88
CA ILE A 447 -4.07 -13.76 -39.12
C ILE A 447 -4.25 -14.88 -38.10
N GLY A 448 -3.31 -15.82 -38.05
CA GLY A 448 -3.31 -16.97 -37.13
C GLY A 448 -2.19 -16.92 -36.11
N GLU A 449 -1.01 -16.41 -36.48
CA GLU A 449 0.14 -16.36 -35.59
C GLU A 449 1.00 -15.12 -35.88
N VAL A 450 1.53 -14.52 -34.81
CA VAL A 450 2.47 -13.39 -34.86
C VAL A 450 3.73 -13.77 -34.09
N ILE A 451 4.87 -13.68 -34.78
CA ILE A 451 6.18 -13.95 -34.17
C ILE A 451 6.96 -12.65 -34.07
N ILE A 452 7.34 -12.30 -32.88
CA ILE A 452 8.16 -11.12 -32.59
C ILE A 452 9.63 -11.49 -32.74
N THR A 453 10.27 -10.85 -33.72
CA THR A 453 11.68 -11.05 -34.03
C THR A 453 12.55 -9.97 -33.44
N LYS A 454 13.87 -10.22 -33.36
CA LYS A 454 14.85 -9.23 -32.93
C LYS A 454 14.78 -7.97 -33.80
N ASP A 455 14.68 -8.14 -35.13
CA ASP A 455 14.65 -7.02 -36.08
C ASP A 455 13.46 -6.09 -35.85
N TYR A 456 12.32 -6.66 -35.45
CA TYR A 456 11.16 -5.85 -35.06
C TYR A 456 11.44 -5.01 -33.82
N ILE A 457 12.03 -5.61 -32.78
CA ILE A 457 12.40 -4.91 -31.53
C ILE A 457 13.42 -3.80 -31.81
N GLU A 458 14.37 -4.02 -32.72
CA GLU A 458 15.40 -3.06 -33.10
C GLU A 458 14.93 -2.02 -34.13
N LYS A 459 13.66 -2.13 -34.57
CA LYS A 459 13.04 -1.24 -35.59
C LYS A 459 13.74 -1.32 -36.97
N THR A 460 14.36 -2.45 -37.27
CA THR A 460 15.04 -2.73 -38.57
C THR A 460 14.19 -3.59 -39.48
N GLY A 461 13.11 -4.19 -38.98
CA GLY A 461 12.17 -5.04 -39.75
C GLY A 461 10.78 -5.06 -39.13
N GLY A 462 9.88 -5.88 -39.69
CA GLY A 462 8.52 -6.11 -39.18
C GLY A 462 8.42 -7.41 -38.37
N PRO A 463 7.29 -7.63 -37.66
CA PRO A 463 6.98 -8.93 -37.07
C PRO A 463 6.70 -9.94 -38.18
N THR A 464 6.93 -11.23 -37.91
CA THR A 464 6.53 -12.29 -38.83
C THR A 464 5.06 -12.62 -38.58
N ILE A 465 4.22 -12.44 -39.62
CA ILE A 465 2.79 -12.70 -39.51
C ILE A 465 2.48 -13.93 -40.37
N LEU A 466 1.82 -14.93 -39.79
CA LEU A 466 1.37 -16.14 -40.46
C LEU A 466 -0.16 -16.14 -40.52
N LEU A 467 -0.69 -16.47 -41.71
CA LEU A 467 -2.13 -16.60 -41.91
C LEU A 467 -2.62 -17.94 -41.33
N ARG A 468 -3.90 -18.02 -41.02
CA ARG A 468 -4.55 -19.25 -40.54
C ARG A 468 -4.35 -20.38 -41.58
N GLY A 469 -3.74 -21.49 -41.13
CA GLY A 469 -3.43 -22.63 -42.00
C GLY A 469 -2.06 -22.62 -42.68
N GLN A 470 -1.23 -21.61 -42.41
CA GLN A 470 0.18 -21.63 -42.83
C GLN A 470 1.05 -22.19 -41.72
N GLU A 471 1.91 -23.16 -42.04
CA GLU A 471 2.95 -23.65 -41.13
C GLU A 471 4.20 -22.78 -41.24
N VAL A 472 4.89 -22.61 -40.10
CA VAL A 472 6.18 -21.90 -40.04
C VAL A 472 7.17 -22.62 -41.01
N PRO A 473 7.81 -21.93 -41.98
CA PRO A 473 8.90 -22.51 -42.72
C PRO A 473 10.01 -22.90 -41.75
N LYS A 474 10.32 -24.18 -41.64
CA LYS A 474 11.47 -24.64 -40.82
C LYS A 474 12.73 -24.03 -41.43
N LEU A 475 13.27 -23.00 -40.76
CA LEU A 475 14.61 -22.51 -41.06
C LEU A 475 15.59 -23.64 -40.74
N GLU A 476 16.22 -24.18 -41.77
CA GLU A 476 17.33 -25.12 -41.66
C GLU A 476 18.44 -24.44 -40.84
N GLN A 477 18.72 -25.00 -39.69
CA GLN A 477 19.89 -24.63 -38.88
C GLN A 477 21.14 -24.92 -39.73
N LYS A 478 21.83 -23.86 -40.17
CA LYS A 478 23.17 -23.93 -40.72
C LYS A 478 24.20 -23.63 -39.65
#